data_40dcc07b041d73fa915edcf88798c6cb
#
_entry.id   40dcc07b041d73fa915edcf88798c6cb
#
_cell.length_a   1.000
_cell.length_b   1.000
_cell.length_c   1.000
_cell.angle_alpha   90.00
_cell.angle_beta   90.00
_cell.angle_gamma   90.00
#
_symmetry.space_group_name_H-M   'P 1'
#
loop_
_entity.id
_entity.type
_entity.pdbx_description
1 polymer ?
#
loop_
_entity_poly.entity_id
_entity_poly.type
_entity_poly.pdbx_seq_one_letter_code
_entity_poly.pdbx_strand_id
1 'polypeptide(L)'
;MKTIFKIYIMVVRHCAWQILSSLGAELLVAMLGPIGLQVYEKQVQALEAGALEQLVLFLIIMLTVNIVAIIIENLDGLLTQKMQLEITRNFGKPVFEYIQNVPLYHMSDSNFVADKERAINAVENDILLVVQNINGSIALIVSIIVLSVMVAQYDVLALVVLIIMVIVQNVFTKRGTSEGVELNKSLEMFKIKEAYFNKLFVDKNSSKEIRQWRLTDYIEGKRYWLNEEIKRKTLDLEKKWTGINLFWACVMYFFEFIYYIVLYIRYTRGSVMLGTLIYLIQVLSTYLVSFTQVIQHIKIIASIKYEIDTYFEFAEKTNGKPNIAKSRKNKSKKIIFENVDFEYKKRRLLQEISFSINPGEKNFDCWGKREWEKYTFKSYSWLIAAHSR
;
A
#
# COMPACT_ATOMS: atom_id res chain seq x y z
N MET A 1 13.41 -0.74 3.19
CA MET A 1 13.31 0.23 4.32
C MET A 1 13.85 1.61 3.98
N LYS A 2 15.05 1.76 3.33
CA LYS A 2 15.57 3.09 2.94
C LYS A 2 14.64 3.86 2.00
N THR A 3 14.04 3.21 1.02
CA THR A 3 13.09 3.80 0.05
C THR A 3 11.79 4.27 0.73
N ILE A 4 11.25 3.47 1.65
CA ILE A 4 10.07 3.83 2.44
C ILE A 4 10.33 5.10 3.28
N PHE A 5 11.47 5.16 3.95
CA PHE A 5 11.83 6.34 4.73
C PHE A 5 12.10 7.58 3.83
N LYS A 6 12.70 7.36 2.65
CA LYS A 6 12.92 8.43 1.64
C LYS A 6 11.59 9.02 1.18
N ILE A 7 10.58 8.18 0.85
CA ILE A 7 9.26 8.67 0.41
C ILE A 7 8.55 9.41 1.55
N TYR A 8 8.58 8.89 2.78
CA TYR A 8 7.98 9.56 3.93
C TYR A 8 8.58 10.96 4.14
N ILE A 9 9.90 11.12 4.12
CA ILE A 9 10.56 12.44 4.23
C ILE A 9 10.17 13.35 3.06
N MET A 10 10.05 12.82 1.83
CA MET A 10 9.62 13.61 0.69
C MET A 10 8.19 14.12 0.87
N VAL A 11 7.27 13.29 1.38
CA VAL A 11 5.89 13.72 1.67
C VAL A 11 5.88 14.75 2.80
N VAL A 12 6.68 14.56 3.86
CA VAL A 12 6.81 15.56 4.95
C VAL A 12 7.26 16.92 4.42
N ARG A 13 8.13 16.97 3.42
CA ARG A 13 8.59 18.26 2.83
C ARG A 13 7.50 18.98 2.04
N HIS A 14 6.56 18.25 1.44
CA HIS A 14 5.50 18.83 0.60
C HIS A 14 4.20 19.07 1.38
N CYS A 15 3.90 18.20 2.35
CA CYS A 15 2.64 18.18 3.11
C CYS A 15 2.90 18.24 4.63
N ALA A 16 3.90 19.04 5.07
CA ALA A 16 4.35 19.07 6.47
C ALA A 16 3.22 19.31 7.48
N TRP A 17 2.36 20.31 7.19
CA TRP A 17 1.27 20.67 8.08
C TRP A 17 0.24 19.54 8.23
N GLN A 18 -0.14 18.91 7.11
CA GLN A 18 -1.12 17.83 7.11
C GLN A 18 -0.58 16.60 7.87
N ILE A 19 0.69 16.24 7.66
CA ILE A 19 1.31 15.11 8.36
C ILE A 19 1.45 15.38 9.86
N LEU A 20 1.90 16.59 10.24
CA LEU A 20 2.03 16.95 11.65
C LEU A 20 0.68 17.00 12.36
N SER A 21 -0.35 17.52 11.69
CA SER A 21 -1.70 17.56 12.26
C SER A 21 -2.31 16.16 12.37
N SER A 22 -2.14 15.29 11.37
CA SER A 22 -2.59 13.89 11.42
C SER A 22 -1.84 13.10 12.50
N LEU A 23 -0.52 13.21 12.56
CA LEU A 23 0.27 12.58 13.62
C LEU A 23 -0.14 13.10 15.02
N GLY A 24 -0.40 14.40 15.15
CA GLY A 24 -0.89 14.98 16.39
C GLY A 24 -2.26 14.45 16.79
N ALA A 25 -3.18 14.30 15.83
CA ALA A 25 -4.50 13.72 16.05
C ALA A 25 -4.41 12.26 16.51
N GLU A 26 -3.62 11.44 15.80
CA GLU A 26 -3.40 10.03 16.16
C GLU A 26 -2.74 9.88 17.53
N LEU A 27 -1.76 10.73 17.87
CA LEU A 27 -1.13 10.76 19.21
C LEU A 27 -2.12 11.12 20.32
N LEU A 28 -2.98 12.12 20.08
CA LEU A 28 -4.02 12.49 21.05
C LEU A 28 -5.00 11.34 21.28
N VAL A 29 -5.50 10.69 20.22
CA VAL A 29 -6.39 9.54 20.34
C VAL A 29 -5.68 8.37 21.07
N ALA A 30 -4.42 8.11 20.75
CA ALA A 30 -3.61 7.09 21.40
C ALA A 30 -3.39 7.34 22.92
N MET A 31 -3.42 8.60 23.35
CA MET A 31 -3.34 8.96 24.77
C MET A 31 -4.71 8.94 25.46
N LEU A 32 -5.80 9.25 24.74
CA LEU A 32 -7.15 9.21 25.30
C LEU A 32 -7.58 7.78 25.70
N GLY A 33 -7.14 6.76 24.98
CA GLY A 33 -7.41 5.36 25.31
C GLY A 33 -6.97 4.96 26.73
N PRO A 34 -5.67 5.08 27.10
CA PRO A 34 -5.20 4.85 28.45
C PRO A 34 -5.89 5.71 29.52
N ILE A 35 -6.18 6.97 29.22
CA ILE A 35 -6.95 7.84 30.14
C ILE A 35 -8.35 7.30 30.39
N GLY A 36 -9.05 6.86 29.32
CA GLY A 36 -10.35 6.22 29.42
C GLY A 36 -10.36 4.99 30.32
N LEU A 37 -9.30 4.16 30.26
CA LEU A 37 -9.13 3.00 31.12
C LEU A 37 -9.00 3.38 32.62
N GLN A 38 -8.27 4.46 32.94
CA GLN A 38 -8.18 4.97 34.33
C GLN A 38 -9.53 5.52 34.83
N VAL A 39 -10.25 6.23 33.97
CA VAL A 39 -11.60 6.72 34.31
C VAL A 39 -12.52 5.56 34.57
N TYR A 40 -12.44 4.49 33.76
CA TYR A 40 -13.22 3.28 33.94
C TYR A 40 -12.92 2.57 35.29
N GLU A 41 -11.65 2.46 35.68
CA GLU A 41 -11.26 1.97 37.01
C GLU A 41 -11.96 2.73 38.13
N LYS A 42 -11.96 4.07 38.07
CA LYS A 42 -12.59 4.92 39.06
C LYS A 42 -14.13 4.80 39.07
N GLN A 43 -14.75 4.56 37.90
CA GLN A 43 -16.18 4.27 37.80
C GLN A 43 -16.53 3.01 38.58
N VAL A 44 -15.76 1.93 38.40
CA VAL A 44 -16.01 0.66 39.10
C VAL A 44 -15.78 0.82 40.61
N GLN A 45 -14.74 1.54 41.03
CA GLN A 45 -14.49 1.84 42.45
C GLN A 45 -15.60 2.67 43.08
N ALA A 46 -16.12 3.68 42.38
CA ALA A 46 -17.26 4.48 42.83
C ALA A 46 -18.55 3.68 42.95
N LEU A 47 -18.78 2.71 42.03
CA LEU A 47 -19.90 1.80 42.07
C LEU A 47 -19.80 0.86 43.29
N GLU A 48 -18.62 0.30 43.55
CA GLU A 48 -18.34 -0.57 44.71
C GLU A 48 -18.54 0.15 46.04
N ALA A 49 -18.14 1.44 46.08
CA ALA A 49 -18.31 2.28 47.26
C ALA A 49 -19.76 2.82 47.45
N GLY A 50 -20.63 2.64 46.49
CA GLY A 50 -22.01 3.20 46.49
C GLY A 50 -22.05 4.72 46.32
N ALA A 51 -21.00 5.34 45.84
CA ALA A 51 -20.86 6.81 45.68
C ALA A 51 -21.47 7.26 44.35
N LEU A 52 -22.80 7.42 44.32
CA LEU A 52 -23.56 7.73 43.08
C LEU A 52 -23.13 9.04 42.44
N GLU A 53 -22.83 10.10 43.22
CA GLU A 53 -22.37 11.39 42.67
C GLU A 53 -21.05 11.26 41.91
N GLN A 54 -20.09 10.51 42.48
CA GLN A 54 -18.80 10.25 41.83
C GLN A 54 -18.96 9.39 40.59
N LEU A 55 -19.83 8.38 40.63
CA LEU A 55 -20.12 7.53 39.47
C LEU A 55 -20.67 8.36 38.31
N VAL A 56 -21.66 9.25 38.56
CA VAL A 56 -22.22 10.12 37.52
C VAL A 56 -21.15 11.04 36.95
N LEU A 57 -20.27 11.59 37.78
CA LEU A 57 -19.15 12.44 37.32
C LEU A 57 -18.22 11.68 36.38
N PHE A 58 -17.79 10.47 36.73
CA PHE A 58 -16.90 9.66 35.89
C PHE A 58 -17.58 9.19 34.60
N LEU A 59 -18.89 8.93 34.60
CA LEU A 59 -19.66 8.64 33.39
C LEU A 59 -19.66 9.83 32.42
N ILE A 60 -19.84 11.06 32.93
CA ILE A 60 -19.77 12.28 32.11
C ILE A 60 -18.37 12.49 31.54
N ILE A 61 -17.33 12.27 32.35
CA ILE A 61 -15.93 12.35 31.89
C ILE A 61 -15.69 11.32 30.76
N MET A 62 -16.11 10.09 30.93
CA MET A 62 -15.96 9.03 29.91
C MET A 62 -16.68 9.38 28.62
N LEU A 63 -17.93 9.87 28.72
CA LEU A 63 -18.66 10.34 27.55
C LEU A 63 -17.93 11.47 26.83
N THR A 64 -17.39 12.43 27.57
CA THR A 64 -16.61 13.55 27.00
C THR A 64 -15.35 13.04 26.29
N VAL A 65 -14.59 12.13 26.90
CA VAL A 65 -13.40 11.53 26.31
C VAL A 65 -13.74 10.84 24.99
N ASN A 66 -14.82 10.05 24.94
CA ASN A 66 -15.24 9.36 23.71
C ASN A 66 -15.70 10.35 22.63
N ILE A 67 -16.47 11.39 22.98
CA ILE A 67 -16.90 12.42 22.02
C ILE A 67 -15.68 13.14 21.43
N VAL A 68 -14.73 13.53 22.27
CA VAL A 68 -13.50 14.20 21.82
C VAL A 68 -12.70 13.30 20.89
N ALA A 69 -12.55 12.01 21.23
CA ALA A 69 -11.85 11.03 20.38
C ALA A 69 -12.52 10.93 18.99
N ILE A 70 -13.85 10.78 18.94
CA ILE A 70 -14.60 10.69 17.67
C ILE A 70 -14.44 11.98 16.84
N ILE A 71 -14.47 13.15 17.47
CA ILE A 71 -14.27 14.43 16.77
C ILE A 71 -12.86 14.47 16.15
N ILE A 72 -11.84 14.10 16.91
CA ILE A 72 -10.44 14.09 16.43
C ILE A 72 -10.29 13.11 15.27
N GLU A 73 -10.81 11.88 15.35
CA GLU A 73 -10.74 10.88 14.29
C GLU A 73 -11.43 11.36 12.99
N ASN A 74 -12.59 12.00 13.09
CA ASN A 74 -13.27 12.54 11.91
C ASN A 74 -12.51 13.71 11.28
N LEU A 75 -11.91 14.58 12.09
CA LEU A 75 -11.06 15.66 11.58
C LEU A 75 -9.80 15.12 10.90
N ASP A 76 -9.18 14.09 11.47
CA ASP A 76 -8.03 13.41 10.85
C ASP A 76 -8.41 12.75 9.50
N GLY A 77 -9.58 12.16 9.40
CA GLY A 77 -10.11 11.64 8.13
C GLY A 77 -10.19 12.72 7.04
N LEU A 78 -10.63 13.94 7.37
CA LEU A 78 -10.65 15.07 6.42
C LEU A 78 -9.25 15.54 6.03
N LEU A 79 -8.32 15.59 6.99
CA LEU A 79 -6.92 15.96 6.73
C LEU A 79 -6.24 14.94 5.82
N THR A 80 -6.49 13.67 6.05
CA THR A 80 -6.00 12.56 5.24
C THR A 80 -6.50 12.64 3.80
N GLN A 81 -7.77 12.96 3.57
CA GLN A 81 -8.29 13.16 2.21
C GLN A 81 -7.61 14.33 1.49
N LYS A 82 -7.39 15.47 2.18
CA LYS A 82 -6.63 16.59 1.61
C LYS A 82 -5.20 16.19 1.26
N MET A 83 -4.54 15.47 2.16
CA MET A 83 -3.18 14.95 1.94
C MET A 83 -3.11 14.04 0.73
N GLN A 84 -4.11 13.15 0.52
CA GLN A 84 -4.21 12.28 -0.67
C GLN A 84 -4.22 13.09 -1.97
N LEU A 85 -5.03 14.14 -2.04
CA LEU A 85 -5.11 15.00 -3.22
C LEU A 85 -3.78 15.70 -3.52
N GLU A 86 -3.10 16.19 -2.49
CA GLU A 86 -1.79 16.84 -2.64
C GLU A 86 -0.69 15.84 -3.03
N ILE A 87 -0.70 14.63 -2.47
CA ILE A 87 0.21 13.54 -2.86
C ILE A 87 0.00 13.22 -4.34
N THR A 88 -1.22 12.95 -4.76
CA THR A 88 -1.52 12.61 -6.16
C THR A 88 -1.08 13.71 -7.11
N ARG A 89 -1.29 14.97 -6.74
CA ARG A 89 -0.86 16.13 -7.55
C ARG A 89 0.65 16.25 -7.65
N ASN A 90 1.38 16.19 -6.54
CA ASN A 90 2.79 16.52 -6.49
C ASN A 90 3.67 15.33 -6.91
N PHE A 91 3.31 14.12 -6.51
CA PHE A 91 4.06 12.89 -6.79
C PHE A 91 3.64 12.23 -8.10
N GLY A 92 2.44 12.53 -8.63
CA GLY A 92 2.00 12.05 -9.94
C GLY A 92 2.73 12.73 -11.09
N LYS A 93 3.07 14.01 -10.94
CA LYS A 93 3.70 14.80 -12.01
C LYS A 93 4.94 14.14 -12.63
N PRO A 94 5.98 13.72 -11.89
CA PRO A 94 7.15 13.07 -12.48
C PRO A 94 6.83 11.75 -13.19
N VAL A 95 5.89 10.97 -12.66
CA VAL A 95 5.48 9.71 -13.28
C VAL A 95 4.80 9.97 -14.63
N PHE A 96 3.86 10.91 -14.68
CA PHE A 96 3.16 11.26 -15.93
C PHE A 96 4.09 11.92 -16.95
N GLU A 97 5.02 12.79 -16.53
CA GLU A 97 6.03 13.37 -17.41
C GLU A 97 6.93 12.29 -18.04
N TYR A 98 7.36 11.29 -17.26
CA TYR A 98 8.13 10.17 -17.80
C TYR A 98 7.31 9.37 -18.81
N ILE A 99 6.06 8.98 -18.47
CA ILE A 99 5.19 8.21 -19.37
C ILE A 99 4.97 8.94 -20.71
N GLN A 100 4.79 10.27 -20.69
CA GLN A 100 4.61 11.07 -21.91
C GLN A 100 5.85 11.11 -22.80
N ASN A 101 7.04 10.99 -22.20
CA ASN A 101 8.31 11.11 -22.92
C ASN A 101 8.89 9.76 -23.35
N VAL A 102 8.31 8.65 -22.91
CA VAL A 102 8.75 7.31 -23.30
C VAL A 102 8.39 7.04 -24.76
N PRO A 103 9.34 6.49 -25.58
CA PRO A 103 9.06 6.11 -26.95
C PRO A 103 7.90 5.11 -27.05
N LEU A 104 7.03 5.26 -28.07
CA LEU A 104 5.81 4.44 -28.24
C LEU A 104 6.06 2.94 -28.27
N TYR A 105 7.25 2.49 -28.67
CA TYR A 105 7.56 1.05 -28.68
C TYR A 105 7.63 0.44 -27.29
N HIS A 106 8.07 1.19 -26.28
CA HIS A 106 8.05 0.72 -24.89
C HIS A 106 6.62 0.58 -24.36
N MET A 107 5.68 1.38 -24.87
CA MET A 107 4.26 1.25 -24.51
C MET A 107 3.65 -0.10 -24.89
N SER A 108 4.30 -0.85 -25.80
CA SER A 108 3.88 -2.20 -26.22
C SER A 108 4.59 -3.31 -25.44
N ASP A 109 5.54 -2.96 -24.55
CA ASP A 109 6.22 -3.92 -23.69
C ASP A 109 5.36 -4.22 -22.45
N SER A 110 5.07 -5.51 -22.23
CA SER A 110 4.24 -5.96 -21.11
C SER A 110 4.84 -5.59 -19.74
N ASN A 111 6.17 -5.62 -19.62
CA ASN A 111 6.84 -5.26 -18.38
C ASN A 111 6.70 -3.75 -18.10
N PHE A 112 6.92 -2.92 -19.12
CA PHE A 112 6.73 -1.48 -18.99
C PHE A 112 5.29 -1.11 -18.62
N VAL A 113 4.30 -1.78 -19.24
CA VAL A 113 2.87 -1.54 -18.92
C VAL A 113 2.57 -1.90 -17.47
N ALA A 114 3.08 -3.03 -16.98
CA ALA A 114 2.90 -3.43 -15.60
C ALA A 114 3.57 -2.45 -14.61
N ASP A 115 4.82 -2.05 -14.88
CA ASP A 115 5.53 -1.10 -14.02
C ASP A 115 4.88 0.29 -14.03
N LYS A 116 4.34 0.72 -15.19
CA LYS A 116 3.56 1.95 -15.29
C LYS A 116 2.32 1.92 -14.40
N GLU A 117 1.54 0.83 -14.44
CA GLU A 117 0.35 0.67 -13.61
C GLU A 117 0.71 0.66 -12.12
N ARG A 118 1.82 0.02 -11.74
CA ARG A 118 2.33 0.05 -10.36
C ARG A 118 2.75 1.46 -9.92
N ALA A 119 3.50 2.18 -10.75
CA ALA A 119 3.93 3.52 -10.41
C ALA A 119 2.74 4.49 -10.25
N ILE A 120 1.69 4.34 -11.05
CA ILE A 120 0.45 5.11 -10.91
C ILE A 120 -0.27 4.71 -9.61
N ASN A 121 -0.44 3.41 -9.35
CA ASN A 121 -1.09 2.94 -8.13
C ASN A 121 -0.33 3.36 -6.87
N ALA A 122 1.00 3.37 -6.92
CA ALA A 122 1.83 3.88 -5.82
C ALA A 122 1.49 5.34 -5.49
N VAL A 123 1.30 6.19 -6.50
CA VAL A 123 0.92 7.60 -6.31
C VAL A 123 -0.51 7.74 -5.81
N GLU A 124 -1.44 6.95 -6.34
CA GLU A 124 -2.86 7.05 -6.03
C GLU A 124 -3.22 6.49 -4.65
N ASN A 125 -2.49 5.47 -4.17
CA ASN A 125 -2.85 4.76 -2.95
C ASN A 125 -1.67 4.54 -1.99
N ASP A 126 -0.55 3.98 -2.48
CA ASP A 126 0.44 3.38 -1.59
C ASP A 126 1.29 4.40 -0.84
N ILE A 127 1.55 5.56 -1.43
CA ILE A 127 2.30 6.64 -0.74
C ILE A 127 1.52 7.13 0.49
N LEU A 128 0.21 7.29 0.38
CA LEU A 128 -0.64 7.64 1.53
C LEU A 128 -0.63 6.53 2.58
N LEU A 129 -0.78 5.27 2.15
CA LEU A 129 -0.73 4.12 3.05
C LEU A 129 0.59 4.06 3.83
N VAL A 130 1.73 4.39 3.21
CA VAL A 130 3.01 4.50 3.92
C VAL A 130 2.94 5.54 5.04
N VAL A 131 2.41 6.73 4.75
CA VAL A 131 2.32 7.81 5.75
C VAL A 131 1.41 7.41 6.91
N GLN A 132 0.21 6.92 6.61
CA GLN A 132 -0.76 6.48 7.63
C GLN A 132 -0.20 5.37 8.52
N ASN A 133 0.41 4.34 7.92
CA ASN A 133 0.95 3.23 8.71
C ASN A 133 2.20 3.61 9.53
N ILE A 134 2.98 4.59 9.09
CA ILE A 134 4.11 5.12 9.89
C ILE A 134 3.56 5.96 11.05
N ASN A 135 2.65 6.90 10.79
CA ASN A 135 2.05 7.75 11.82
C ASN A 135 1.33 6.89 12.87
N GLY A 136 0.46 5.97 12.43
CA GLY A 136 -0.25 5.05 13.31
C GLY A 136 0.69 4.17 14.13
N SER A 137 1.82 3.70 13.55
CA SER A 137 2.84 2.96 14.31
C SER A 137 3.48 3.80 15.40
N ILE A 138 3.77 5.08 15.12
CA ILE A 138 4.34 6.01 16.12
C ILE A 138 3.33 6.22 17.26
N ALA A 139 2.07 6.48 16.94
CA ALA A 139 1.01 6.69 17.91
C ALA A 139 0.79 5.45 18.81
N LEU A 140 0.74 4.27 18.19
CA LEU A 140 0.61 3.00 18.92
C LEU A 140 1.82 2.70 19.81
N ILE A 141 3.04 3.00 19.37
CA ILE A 141 4.25 2.84 20.20
C ILE A 141 4.18 3.74 21.45
N VAL A 142 3.72 4.99 21.28
CA VAL A 142 3.50 5.90 22.41
C VAL A 142 2.43 5.34 23.37
N SER A 143 1.31 4.85 22.84
CA SER A 143 0.26 4.20 23.63
C SER A 143 0.79 2.99 24.40
N ILE A 144 1.57 2.12 23.76
CA ILE A 144 2.22 0.97 24.39
C ILE A 144 3.16 1.40 25.52
N ILE A 145 3.93 2.45 25.35
CA ILE A 145 4.81 2.98 26.41
C ILE A 145 3.97 3.45 27.59
N VAL A 146 2.92 4.22 27.35
CA VAL A 146 2.02 4.71 28.42
C VAL A 146 1.36 3.55 29.15
N LEU A 147 0.81 2.57 28.43
CA LEU A 147 0.22 1.37 29.02
C LEU A 147 1.24 0.55 29.80
N SER A 148 2.50 0.46 29.32
CA SER A 148 3.58 -0.22 30.04
C SER A 148 3.90 0.43 31.39
N VAL A 149 3.95 1.77 31.41
CA VAL A 149 4.16 2.51 32.67
C VAL A 149 2.99 2.29 33.64
N MET A 150 1.75 2.28 33.11
CA MET A 150 0.57 2.01 33.91
C MET A 150 0.56 0.61 34.53
N VAL A 151 0.87 -0.42 33.73
CA VAL A 151 0.96 -1.81 34.24
C VAL A 151 2.07 -1.94 35.27
N ALA A 152 3.25 -1.30 35.04
CA ALA A 152 4.38 -1.36 35.95
C ALA A 152 4.09 -0.81 37.36
N GLN A 153 3.15 0.13 37.48
CA GLN A 153 2.73 0.68 38.79
C GLN A 153 2.01 -0.35 39.69
N TYR A 154 1.30 -1.31 39.06
CA TYR A 154 0.53 -2.31 39.76
C TYR A 154 1.22 -3.67 39.81
N ASP A 155 1.86 -4.10 38.73
CA ASP A 155 2.50 -5.42 38.62
C ASP A 155 3.63 -5.46 37.58
N VAL A 156 4.86 -5.38 38.04
CA VAL A 156 6.06 -5.46 37.18
C VAL A 156 6.20 -6.83 36.50
N LEU A 157 5.72 -7.91 37.16
CA LEU A 157 5.83 -9.27 36.64
C LEU A 157 4.92 -9.41 35.38
N ALA A 158 3.72 -8.83 35.41
CA ALA A 158 2.84 -8.78 34.24
C ALA A 158 3.52 -8.15 33.04
N LEU A 159 4.24 -7.04 33.25
CA LEU A 159 4.96 -6.33 32.21
C LEU A 159 6.07 -7.20 31.59
N VAL A 160 6.83 -7.92 32.40
CA VAL A 160 7.88 -8.82 31.92
C VAL A 160 7.27 -9.93 31.04
N VAL A 161 6.19 -10.55 31.49
CA VAL A 161 5.49 -11.59 30.73
C VAL A 161 4.98 -11.05 29.40
N LEU A 162 4.38 -9.85 29.37
CA LEU A 162 3.92 -9.18 28.16
C LEU A 162 5.06 -8.94 27.17
N ILE A 163 6.19 -8.39 27.64
CA ILE A 163 7.36 -8.12 26.78
C ILE A 163 7.88 -9.42 26.14
N ILE A 164 7.97 -10.51 26.91
CA ILE A 164 8.41 -11.82 26.39
C ILE A 164 7.45 -12.31 25.31
N MET A 165 6.14 -12.25 25.55
CA MET A 165 5.11 -12.66 24.57
C MET A 165 5.23 -11.89 23.27
N VAL A 166 5.40 -10.57 23.36
CA VAL A 166 5.59 -9.67 22.25
C VAL A 166 6.83 -10.03 21.42
N ILE A 167 7.96 -10.29 22.06
CA ILE A 167 9.19 -10.67 21.35
C ILE A 167 8.99 -11.99 20.60
N VAL A 168 8.38 -12.97 21.23
CA VAL A 168 8.10 -14.27 20.62
C VAL A 168 7.18 -14.13 19.42
N GLN A 169 6.08 -13.40 19.55
CA GLN A 169 5.15 -13.14 18.45
C GLN A 169 5.83 -12.46 17.25
N ASN A 170 6.73 -11.50 17.51
CA ASN A 170 7.48 -10.80 16.44
C ASN A 170 8.32 -11.73 15.58
N VAL A 171 9.01 -12.70 16.19
CA VAL A 171 9.88 -13.64 15.45
C VAL A 171 9.07 -14.45 14.45
N PHE A 172 7.90 -14.93 14.85
CA PHE A 172 7.01 -15.72 13.97
C PHE A 172 6.39 -14.85 12.88
N THR A 173 5.91 -13.68 13.22
CA THR A 173 5.29 -12.75 12.27
C THR A 173 6.28 -12.33 11.18
N LYS A 174 7.55 -12.06 11.54
CA LYS A 174 8.58 -11.69 10.57
C LYS A 174 8.80 -12.77 9.51
N ARG A 175 8.82 -14.05 9.90
CA ARG A 175 8.92 -15.17 8.97
C ARG A 175 7.72 -15.25 8.02
N GLY A 176 6.50 -15.17 8.56
CA GLY A 176 5.27 -15.17 7.75
C GLY A 176 5.22 -14.04 6.73
N THR A 177 5.64 -12.85 7.12
CA THR A 177 5.68 -11.70 6.22
C THR A 177 6.70 -11.92 5.09
N SER A 178 7.89 -12.47 5.37
CA SER A 178 8.91 -12.71 4.34
C SER A 178 8.46 -13.78 3.33
N GLU A 179 7.87 -14.89 3.79
CA GLU A 179 7.29 -15.90 2.91
C GLU A 179 6.14 -15.36 2.05
N GLY A 180 5.29 -14.49 2.62
CA GLY A 180 4.20 -13.83 1.87
C GLY A 180 4.72 -12.89 0.78
N VAL A 181 5.77 -12.12 1.05
CA VAL A 181 6.41 -11.26 0.03
C VAL A 181 7.03 -12.09 -1.09
N GLU A 182 7.69 -13.20 -0.76
CA GLU A 182 8.29 -14.09 -1.75
C GLU A 182 7.22 -14.76 -2.62
N LEU A 183 6.12 -15.23 -2.01
CA LEU A 183 4.98 -15.76 -2.74
C LEU A 183 4.38 -14.71 -3.69
N ASN A 184 4.15 -13.49 -3.23
CA ASN A 184 3.61 -12.43 -4.07
C ASN A 184 4.47 -12.16 -5.29
N LYS A 185 5.80 -12.14 -5.14
CA LYS A 185 6.73 -12.03 -6.27
C LYS A 185 6.59 -13.21 -7.24
N SER A 186 6.48 -14.43 -6.74
CA SER A 186 6.33 -15.64 -7.59
C SER A 186 5.00 -15.65 -8.35
N LEU A 187 3.96 -15.05 -7.79
CA LEU A 187 2.62 -14.97 -8.39
C LEU A 187 2.45 -13.78 -9.33
N GLU A 188 3.39 -12.86 -9.36
CA GLU A 188 3.28 -11.62 -10.11
C GLU A 188 2.98 -11.83 -11.60
N MET A 189 3.72 -12.72 -12.25
CA MET A 189 3.49 -13.04 -13.67
C MET A 189 2.11 -13.66 -13.93
N PHE A 190 1.58 -14.41 -12.96
CA PHE A 190 0.22 -14.97 -13.06
C PHE A 190 -0.83 -13.87 -12.94
N LYS A 191 -0.66 -12.93 -12.00
CA LYS A 191 -1.55 -11.78 -11.80
C LYS A 191 -1.56 -10.85 -13.03
N ILE A 192 -0.40 -10.59 -13.64
CA ILE A 192 -0.30 -9.81 -14.88
C ILE A 192 -1.07 -10.49 -16.02
N LYS A 193 -0.91 -11.81 -16.20
CA LYS A 193 -1.66 -12.56 -17.22
C LYS A 193 -3.16 -12.55 -16.94
N GLU A 194 -3.57 -12.70 -15.69
CA GLU A 194 -4.97 -12.63 -15.28
C GLU A 194 -5.57 -11.25 -15.61
N ALA A 195 -4.89 -10.17 -15.23
CA ALA A 195 -5.31 -8.81 -15.56
C ALA A 195 -5.41 -8.58 -17.07
N TYR A 196 -4.50 -9.14 -17.85
CA TYR A 196 -4.59 -9.10 -19.33
C TYR A 196 -5.85 -9.80 -19.83
N PHE A 197 -6.18 -11.02 -19.37
CA PHE A 197 -7.40 -11.71 -19.77
C PHE A 197 -8.66 -10.96 -19.34
N ASN A 198 -8.68 -10.39 -18.14
CA ASN A 198 -9.78 -9.55 -17.67
C ASN A 198 -9.98 -8.33 -18.59
N LYS A 199 -8.88 -7.68 -19.01
CA LYS A 199 -8.93 -6.53 -19.92
C LYS A 199 -9.48 -6.90 -21.30
N LEU A 200 -9.19 -8.09 -21.82
CA LEU A 200 -9.72 -8.56 -23.11
C LEU A 200 -11.25 -8.59 -23.16
N PHE A 201 -11.92 -8.90 -22.04
CA PHE A 201 -13.38 -8.91 -21.96
C PHE A 201 -13.98 -7.50 -21.90
N VAL A 202 -13.25 -6.53 -21.33
CA VAL A 202 -13.73 -5.16 -21.12
C VAL A 202 -13.42 -4.24 -22.32
N ASP A 203 -12.27 -4.48 -23.00
CA ASP A 203 -11.89 -3.67 -24.15
C ASP A 203 -12.82 -3.90 -25.35
N LYS A 204 -13.36 -2.79 -25.91
CA LYS A 204 -14.34 -2.83 -26.99
C LYS A 204 -13.88 -3.60 -28.23
N ASN A 205 -12.61 -3.43 -28.62
CA ASN A 205 -12.10 -4.04 -29.84
C ASN A 205 -11.86 -5.54 -29.64
N SER A 206 -11.18 -5.89 -28.55
CA SER A 206 -10.91 -7.28 -28.18
C SER A 206 -12.20 -8.06 -27.92
N SER A 207 -13.16 -7.46 -27.23
CA SER A 207 -14.47 -8.06 -26.95
C SER A 207 -15.26 -8.37 -28.23
N LYS A 208 -15.16 -7.50 -29.25
CA LYS A 208 -15.76 -7.75 -30.56
C LYS A 208 -15.13 -8.97 -31.25
N GLU A 209 -13.82 -9.05 -31.30
CA GLU A 209 -13.08 -10.17 -31.90
C GLU A 209 -13.38 -11.49 -31.19
N ILE A 210 -13.36 -11.48 -29.84
CA ILE A 210 -13.67 -12.66 -29.01
C ILE A 210 -15.05 -13.22 -29.37
N ARG A 211 -16.08 -12.36 -29.51
CA ARG A 211 -17.43 -12.76 -29.87
C ARG A 211 -17.49 -13.27 -31.31
N GLN A 212 -16.84 -12.59 -32.24
CA GLN A 212 -16.81 -12.97 -33.66
C GLN A 212 -16.20 -14.34 -33.87
N TRP A 213 -15.13 -14.66 -33.16
CA TRP A 213 -14.39 -15.94 -33.26
C TRP A 213 -14.86 -16.98 -32.25
N ARG A 214 -15.88 -16.70 -31.43
CA ARG A 214 -16.41 -17.60 -30.37
C ARG A 214 -15.30 -18.10 -29.41
N LEU A 215 -14.37 -17.22 -29.05
CA LEU A 215 -13.23 -17.55 -28.18
C LEU A 215 -13.53 -17.38 -26.68
N THR A 216 -14.77 -17.05 -26.31
CA THR A 216 -15.17 -16.76 -24.93
C THR A 216 -14.78 -17.91 -24.00
N ASP A 217 -15.21 -19.15 -24.30
CA ASP A 217 -14.98 -20.30 -23.44
C ASP A 217 -13.48 -20.64 -23.30
N TYR A 218 -12.72 -20.47 -24.40
CA TYR A 218 -11.26 -20.68 -24.37
C TYR A 218 -10.55 -19.66 -23.47
N ILE A 219 -10.87 -18.38 -23.58
CA ILE A 219 -10.25 -17.31 -22.80
C ILE A 219 -10.67 -17.44 -21.34
N GLU A 220 -11.94 -17.75 -21.07
CA GLU A 220 -12.46 -17.96 -19.73
C GLU A 220 -11.81 -19.18 -19.07
N GLY A 221 -11.63 -20.28 -19.80
CA GLY A 221 -10.91 -21.45 -19.31
C GLY A 221 -9.46 -21.13 -18.93
N LYS A 222 -8.75 -20.30 -19.71
CA LYS A 222 -7.39 -19.83 -19.37
C LYS A 222 -7.39 -18.94 -18.15
N ARG A 223 -8.32 -18.00 -18.03
CA ARG A 223 -8.48 -17.15 -16.86
C ARG A 223 -8.79 -17.96 -15.60
N TYR A 224 -9.72 -18.92 -15.70
CA TYR A 224 -10.08 -19.80 -14.60
C TYR A 224 -8.88 -20.61 -14.10
N TRP A 225 -8.11 -21.19 -15.00
CA TRP A 225 -6.91 -21.93 -14.65
C TRP A 225 -5.88 -21.05 -13.93
N LEU A 226 -5.66 -19.81 -14.39
CA LEU A 226 -4.75 -18.87 -13.73
C LEU A 226 -5.23 -18.54 -12.31
N ASN A 227 -6.52 -18.27 -12.16
CA ASN A 227 -7.13 -17.97 -10.87
C ASN A 227 -7.02 -19.15 -9.89
N GLU A 228 -7.26 -20.37 -10.36
CA GLU A 228 -7.12 -21.56 -9.51
C GLU A 228 -5.66 -21.79 -9.08
N GLU A 229 -4.69 -21.53 -9.96
CA GLU A 229 -3.27 -21.65 -9.61
C GLU A 229 -2.84 -20.58 -8.60
N ILE A 230 -3.26 -19.33 -8.78
CA ILE A 230 -3.03 -18.25 -7.81
C ILE A 230 -3.67 -18.58 -6.47
N LYS A 231 -4.96 -18.96 -6.50
CA LYS A 231 -5.73 -19.33 -5.31
C LYS A 231 -5.10 -20.48 -4.55
N ARG A 232 -4.70 -21.57 -5.23
CA ARG A 232 -4.06 -22.74 -4.61
C ARG A 232 -2.81 -22.33 -3.85
N LYS A 233 -1.86 -21.64 -4.51
CA LYS A 233 -0.61 -21.21 -3.88
C LYS A 233 -0.83 -20.25 -2.72
N THR A 234 -1.78 -19.32 -2.87
CA THR A 234 -2.11 -18.35 -1.81
C THR A 234 -2.75 -19.08 -0.62
N LEU A 235 -3.73 -19.97 -0.86
CA LEU A 235 -4.41 -20.70 0.21
C LEU A 235 -3.47 -21.66 0.95
N ASP A 236 -2.53 -22.30 0.27
CA ASP A 236 -1.57 -23.19 0.93
C ASP A 236 -0.66 -22.44 1.91
N LEU A 237 -0.20 -21.25 1.52
CA LEU A 237 0.57 -20.39 2.42
C LEU A 237 -0.30 -19.85 3.57
N GLU A 238 -1.49 -19.36 3.25
CA GLU A 238 -2.43 -18.83 4.24
C GLU A 238 -2.85 -19.88 5.26
N LYS A 239 -3.14 -21.12 4.84
CA LYS A 239 -3.47 -22.23 5.77
C LYS A 239 -2.31 -22.52 6.72
N LYS A 240 -1.06 -22.57 6.18
CA LYS A 240 0.14 -22.77 7.00
C LYS A 240 0.25 -21.70 8.09
N TRP A 241 0.16 -20.41 7.69
CA TRP A 241 0.33 -19.30 8.62
C TRP A 241 -0.87 -19.07 9.53
N THR A 242 -2.09 -19.35 9.06
CA THR A 242 -3.30 -19.33 9.90
C THR A 242 -3.19 -20.37 11.01
N GLY A 243 -2.73 -21.59 10.71
CA GLY A 243 -2.50 -22.61 11.73
C GLY A 243 -1.47 -22.18 12.79
N ILE A 244 -0.33 -21.61 12.33
CA ILE A 244 0.71 -21.09 13.24
C ILE A 244 0.18 -19.93 14.08
N ASN A 245 -0.52 -18.98 13.47
CA ASN A 245 -1.08 -17.82 14.17
C ASN A 245 -2.15 -18.25 15.18
N LEU A 246 -3.01 -19.23 14.84
CA LEU A 246 -4.02 -19.80 15.75
C LEU A 246 -3.34 -20.45 16.97
N PHE A 247 -2.32 -21.27 16.74
CA PHE A 247 -1.55 -21.88 17.82
C PHE A 247 -0.99 -20.81 18.78
N TRP A 248 -0.35 -19.77 18.23
CA TRP A 248 0.18 -18.69 19.05
C TRP A 248 -0.91 -17.87 19.75
N ALA A 249 -2.03 -17.61 19.11
CA ALA A 249 -3.17 -16.97 19.77
C ALA A 249 -3.66 -17.79 20.95
N CYS A 250 -3.81 -19.11 20.81
CA CYS A 250 -4.17 -19.99 21.92
C CYS A 250 -3.14 -19.95 23.07
N VAL A 251 -1.85 -19.94 22.74
CA VAL A 251 -0.78 -19.81 23.77
C VAL A 251 -0.89 -18.48 24.49
N MET A 252 -1.11 -17.37 23.75
CA MET A 252 -1.26 -16.03 24.34
C MET A 252 -2.47 -15.95 25.28
N TYR A 253 -3.64 -16.40 24.82
CA TYR A 253 -4.85 -16.44 25.65
C TYR A 253 -4.73 -17.37 26.86
N PHE A 254 -3.94 -18.45 26.75
CA PHE A 254 -3.67 -19.33 27.89
C PHE A 254 -2.84 -18.62 28.96
N PHE A 255 -1.81 -17.86 28.58
CA PHE A 255 -1.03 -17.05 29.53
C PHE A 255 -1.86 -15.90 30.12
N GLU A 256 -2.70 -15.25 29.32
CA GLU A 256 -3.63 -14.24 29.79
C GLU A 256 -4.61 -14.81 30.81
N PHE A 257 -5.15 -15.99 30.56
CA PHE A 257 -6.04 -16.69 31.48
C PHE A 257 -5.34 -17.05 32.82
N ILE A 258 -4.08 -17.54 32.78
CA ILE A 258 -3.30 -17.78 34.00
C ILE A 258 -3.14 -16.50 34.80
N TYR A 259 -2.82 -15.41 34.13
CA TYR A 259 -2.68 -14.11 34.79
C TYR A 259 -3.99 -13.64 35.41
N TYR A 260 -5.12 -13.85 34.78
CA TYR A 260 -6.43 -13.54 35.35
C TYR A 260 -6.73 -14.36 36.61
N ILE A 261 -6.34 -15.62 36.66
CA ILE A 261 -6.44 -16.44 37.89
C ILE A 261 -5.58 -15.81 38.99
N VAL A 262 -4.35 -15.40 38.71
CA VAL A 262 -3.48 -14.76 39.71
C VAL A 262 -4.10 -13.46 40.22
N LEU A 263 -4.66 -12.62 39.35
CA LEU A 263 -5.36 -11.40 39.74
C LEU A 263 -6.60 -11.70 40.61
N TYR A 264 -7.37 -12.71 40.26
CA TYR A 264 -8.55 -13.13 41.03
C TYR A 264 -8.16 -13.62 42.46
N ILE A 265 -7.08 -14.41 42.58
CA ILE A 265 -6.55 -14.82 43.89
C ILE A 265 -6.08 -13.61 44.72
N ARG A 266 -5.46 -12.63 44.14
CA ARG A 266 -5.05 -11.37 44.80
C ARG A 266 -6.26 -10.57 45.30
N TYR A 267 -7.34 -10.52 44.46
CA TYR A 267 -8.60 -9.88 44.80
C TYR A 267 -9.25 -10.57 46.01
N THR A 268 -9.37 -11.91 46.02
CA THR A 268 -9.97 -12.66 47.11
C THR A 268 -9.16 -12.55 48.44
N ARG A 269 -7.88 -12.26 48.35
CA ARG A 269 -7.03 -11.98 49.50
C ARG A 269 -7.09 -10.52 50.00
N GLY A 270 -7.92 -9.68 49.34
CA GLY A 270 -8.08 -8.27 49.71
C GLY A 270 -6.89 -7.38 49.35
N SER A 271 -5.95 -7.87 48.54
CA SER A 271 -4.75 -7.09 48.12
C SER A 271 -4.99 -6.20 46.94
N VAL A 272 -6.08 -6.38 46.20
CA VAL A 272 -6.46 -5.62 44.99
C VAL A 272 -7.96 -5.32 45.06
N MET A 273 -8.39 -4.09 44.75
CA MET A 273 -9.79 -3.69 44.63
C MET A 273 -10.40 -4.21 43.33
N LEU A 274 -11.71 -4.39 43.27
CA LEU A 274 -12.44 -4.86 42.07
C LEU A 274 -12.16 -3.95 40.87
N GLY A 275 -12.21 -2.64 41.06
CA GLY A 275 -11.92 -1.66 40.00
C GLY A 275 -10.52 -1.85 39.40
N THR A 276 -9.51 -2.03 40.23
CA THR A 276 -8.13 -2.27 39.79
C THR A 276 -7.97 -3.62 39.08
N LEU A 277 -8.68 -4.66 39.53
CA LEU A 277 -8.69 -5.96 38.85
C LEU A 277 -9.21 -5.82 37.42
N ILE A 278 -10.39 -5.21 37.25
CA ILE A 278 -11.01 -5.01 35.93
C ILE A 278 -10.14 -4.12 35.06
N TYR A 279 -9.56 -3.07 35.64
CA TYR A 279 -8.61 -2.18 34.96
C TYR A 279 -7.41 -2.94 34.39
N LEU A 280 -6.74 -3.78 35.19
CA LEU A 280 -5.58 -4.56 34.74
C LEU A 280 -5.95 -5.55 33.62
N ILE A 281 -7.11 -6.18 33.68
CA ILE A 281 -7.62 -7.04 32.60
C ILE A 281 -7.76 -6.26 31.30
N GLN A 282 -8.36 -5.08 31.34
CA GLN A 282 -8.56 -4.26 30.14
C GLN A 282 -7.27 -3.67 29.58
N VAL A 283 -6.39 -3.20 30.45
CA VAL A 283 -5.06 -2.67 30.03
C VAL A 283 -4.25 -3.77 29.34
N LEU A 284 -4.26 -5.00 29.86
CA LEU A 284 -3.56 -6.12 29.26
C LEU A 284 -4.10 -6.44 27.85
N SER A 285 -5.41 -6.54 27.72
CA SER A 285 -6.06 -6.79 26.43
C SER A 285 -5.77 -5.67 25.42
N THR A 286 -5.87 -4.39 25.83
CA THR A 286 -5.56 -3.24 24.97
C THR A 286 -4.09 -3.23 24.55
N TYR A 287 -3.18 -3.58 25.44
CA TYR A 287 -1.75 -3.69 25.15
C TYR A 287 -1.45 -4.70 24.04
N LEU A 288 -2.05 -5.91 24.13
CA LEU A 288 -1.89 -6.96 23.13
C LEU A 288 -2.48 -6.56 21.77
N VAL A 289 -3.64 -5.92 21.76
CA VAL A 289 -4.28 -5.41 20.53
C VAL A 289 -3.40 -4.35 19.88
N SER A 290 -2.94 -3.33 20.63
CA SER A 290 -2.08 -2.25 20.12
C SER A 290 -0.79 -2.80 19.51
N PHE A 291 -0.20 -3.82 20.16
CA PHE A 291 1.01 -4.45 19.64
C PHE A 291 0.76 -5.22 18.33
N THR A 292 -0.34 -5.95 18.24
CA THR A 292 -0.73 -6.65 17.01
C THR A 292 -0.95 -5.67 15.86
N GLN A 293 -1.53 -4.50 16.13
CA GLN A 293 -1.71 -3.44 15.13
C GLN A 293 -0.38 -2.87 14.61
N VAL A 294 0.61 -2.63 15.47
CA VAL A 294 1.96 -2.21 15.01
C VAL A 294 2.56 -3.23 14.04
N ILE A 295 2.42 -4.52 14.35
CA ILE A 295 2.88 -5.58 13.45
C ILE A 295 2.15 -5.55 12.11
N GLN A 296 0.83 -5.32 12.10
CA GLN A 296 0.04 -5.19 10.87
C GLN A 296 0.50 -4.00 10.03
N HIS A 297 0.76 -2.84 10.63
CA HIS A 297 1.31 -1.68 9.93
C HIS A 297 2.65 -1.99 9.25
N ILE A 298 3.55 -2.69 9.95
CA ILE A 298 4.84 -3.12 9.38
C ILE A 298 4.63 -4.08 8.19
N LYS A 299 3.66 -5.00 8.26
CA LYS A 299 3.33 -5.92 7.17
C LYS A 299 2.81 -5.17 5.94
N ILE A 300 1.92 -4.21 6.14
CA ILE A 300 1.38 -3.37 5.04
C ILE A 300 2.51 -2.60 4.37
N ILE A 301 3.38 -1.93 5.14
CA ILE A 301 4.55 -1.22 4.61
C ILE A 301 5.47 -2.16 3.82
N ALA A 302 5.67 -3.40 4.31
CA ALA A 302 6.52 -4.37 3.62
C ALA A 302 5.89 -4.87 2.31
N SER A 303 4.56 -5.03 2.24
CA SER A 303 3.86 -5.51 1.05
C SER A 303 3.88 -4.49 -0.10
N ILE A 304 3.79 -3.20 0.20
CA ILE A 304 3.77 -2.12 -0.81
C ILE A 304 5.15 -1.57 -1.17
N LYS A 305 6.20 -2.16 -0.60
CA LYS A 305 7.57 -1.68 -0.82
C LYS A 305 7.97 -1.74 -2.30
N TYR A 306 7.54 -2.76 -3.02
CA TYR A 306 7.91 -2.96 -4.42
C TYR A 306 7.29 -1.88 -5.32
N GLU A 307 6.04 -1.52 -5.08
CA GLU A 307 5.33 -0.44 -5.77
C GLU A 307 6.04 0.91 -5.56
N ILE A 308 6.48 1.19 -4.33
CA ILE A 308 7.25 2.39 -4.00
C ILE A 308 8.64 2.38 -4.68
N ASP A 309 9.32 1.24 -4.74
CA ASP A 309 10.60 1.10 -5.44
C ASP A 309 10.41 1.40 -6.94
N THR A 310 9.35 0.87 -7.57
CA THR A 310 8.98 1.14 -8.97
C THR A 310 8.66 2.62 -9.21
N TYR A 311 7.95 3.27 -8.28
CA TYR A 311 7.71 4.72 -8.33
C TYR A 311 9.03 5.51 -8.42
N PHE A 312 10.02 5.19 -7.59
CA PHE A 312 11.31 5.87 -7.62
C PHE A 312 12.05 5.67 -8.94
N GLU A 313 12.01 4.45 -9.51
CA GLU A 313 12.61 4.20 -10.82
C GLU A 313 12.00 5.09 -11.92
N PHE A 314 10.69 5.30 -11.91
CA PHE A 314 10.01 6.19 -12.85
C PHE A 314 10.33 7.66 -12.59
N ALA A 315 10.31 8.10 -11.33
CA ALA A 315 10.60 9.47 -10.96
C ALA A 315 12.07 9.87 -11.22
N GLU A 316 13.02 8.95 -11.07
CA GLU A 316 14.44 9.20 -11.35
C GLU A 316 14.72 9.30 -12.86
N LYS A 317 14.04 8.50 -13.68
CA LYS A 317 14.15 8.56 -15.14
C LYS A 317 13.61 9.88 -15.73
N THR A 318 12.70 10.55 -15.05
CA THR A 318 12.19 11.89 -15.44
C THR A 318 13.28 12.97 -15.31
N ASN A 319 14.21 12.84 -14.36
CA ASN A 319 15.28 13.80 -14.14
C ASN A 319 16.39 13.74 -15.20
N GLY A 320 16.45 12.67 -16.01
CA GLY A 320 17.23 12.64 -17.25
C GLY A 320 16.47 13.46 -18.30
N LYS A 321 16.92 14.69 -18.55
CA LYS A 321 16.32 15.69 -19.44
C LYS A 321 15.52 15.03 -20.57
N PRO A 322 14.19 15.23 -20.65
CA PRO A 322 13.46 14.83 -21.83
C PRO A 322 14.00 15.67 -23.00
N ASN A 323 14.60 15.01 -23.96
CA ASN A 323 14.95 15.63 -25.22
C ASN A 323 13.66 15.77 -26.06
N ILE A 324 12.65 16.46 -25.46
CA ILE A 324 11.57 16.97 -26.29
C ILE A 324 12.23 18.12 -27.05
N ALA A 325 12.69 17.83 -28.24
CA ALA A 325 12.92 18.88 -29.21
C ALA A 325 11.65 19.73 -29.21
N LYS A 326 11.72 20.93 -28.62
CA LYS A 326 10.66 21.92 -28.74
C LYS A 326 10.31 21.94 -30.20
N SER A 327 9.16 21.39 -30.57
CA SER A 327 8.65 21.46 -31.93
C SER A 327 8.64 22.93 -32.28
N ARG A 328 9.74 23.40 -32.93
CA ARG A 328 9.72 24.68 -33.59
C ARG A 328 8.56 24.58 -34.57
N LYS A 329 7.60 25.48 -34.46
CA LYS A 329 6.58 25.72 -35.49
C LYS A 329 7.33 26.04 -36.79
N ASN A 330 7.86 25.01 -37.44
CA ASN A 330 8.46 25.12 -38.74
C ASN A 330 7.37 24.84 -39.78
N LYS A 331 7.20 25.81 -40.67
CA LYS A 331 6.43 25.68 -41.91
C LYS A 331 6.75 24.33 -42.52
N SER A 332 5.74 23.67 -43.05
CA SER A 332 5.78 22.37 -43.73
C SER A 332 7.05 22.16 -44.53
N LYS A 333 7.95 21.28 -44.08
CA LYS A 333 9.18 20.92 -44.78
C LYS A 333 9.01 19.53 -45.40
N LYS A 334 9.68 19.35 -46.56
CA LYS A 334 9.83 18.05 -47.18
C LYS A 334 10.56 17.08 -46.24
N ILE A 335 10.06 15.88 -46.07
CA ILE A 335 10.71 14.79 -45.30
C ILE A 335 11.43 13.89 -46.29
N ILE A 336 12.73 13.69 -46.10
CA ILE A 336 13.56 12.87 -46.99
C ILE A 336 14.13 11.70 -46.15
N PHE A 337 13.97 10.51 -46.66
CA PHE A 337 14.58 9.29 -46.15
C PHE A 337 15.68 8.87 -47.12
N GLU A 338 16.91 8.72 -46.65
CA GLU A 338 18.09 8.34 -47.46
C GLU A 338 18.73 7.13 -46.84
N ASN A 339 18.75 5.98 -47.56
CA ASN A 339 19.36 4.72 -47.15
C ASN A 339 19.06 4.33 -45.71
N VAL A 340 17.77 4.34 -45.34
CA VAL A 340 17.32 4.07 -43.98
C VAL A 340 17.21 2.57 -43.74
N ASP A 341 17.98 2.07 -42.75
CA ASP A 341 17.89 0.73 -42.20
C ASP A 341 17.15 0.80 -40.87
N PHE A 342 16.23 -0.15 -40.64
CA PHE A 342 15.53 -0.28 -39.36
C PHE A 342 15.42 -1.71 -38.89
N GLU A 343 15.80 -1.95 -37.63
CA GLU A 343 15.74 -3.24 -36.97
C GLU A 343 14.82 -3.18 -35.75
N TYR A 344 13.95 -4.16 -35.58
CA TYR A 344 13.07 -4.31 -34.42
C TYR A 344 13.23 -5.71 -33.81
N LYS A 345 13.56 -5.79 -32.52
CA LYS A 345 13.78 -7.05 -31.79
C LYS A 345 14.73 -8.02 -32.52
N LYS A 346 15.90 -7.54 -33.02
CA LYS A 346 16.90 -8.29 -33.79
C LYS A 346 16.40 -8.80 -35.16
N ARG A 347 15.28 -8.28 -35.68
CA ARG A 347 14.77 -8.57 -37.00
C ARG A 347 14.86 -7.30 -37.85
N ARG A 348 15.64 -7.34 -38.94
CA ARG A 348 15.72 -6.24 -39.89
C ARG A 348 14.37 -6.13 -40.62
N LEU A 349 13.73 -4.98 -40.52
CA LEU A 349 12.44 -4.68 -41.11
C LEU A 349 12.53 -3.78 -42.33
N LEU A 350 13.46 -2.84 -42.34
CA LEU A 350 13.72 -1.94 -43.48
C LEU A 350 15.19 -2.06 -43.83
N GLN A 351 15.52 -2.10 -45.13
CA GLN A 351 16.88 -2.11 -45.64
C GLN A 351 17.00 -1.12 -46.79
N GLU A 352 17.96 -0.21 -46.68
CA GLU A 352 18.33 0.76 -47.72
C GLU A 352 17.14 1.54 -48.33
N ILE A 353 16.16 1.89 -47.52
CA ILE A 353 14.95 2.57 -48.01
C ILE A 353 15.24 4.06 -48.19
N SER A 354 14.97 4.54 -49.41
CA SER A 354 15.11 5.94 -49.78
C SER A 354 13.83 6.46 -50.46
N PHE A 355 13.20 7.47 -49.86
CA PHE A 355 12.03 8.16 -50.45
C PHE A 355 11.85 9.54 -49.81
N SER A 356 10.99 10.37 -50.42
CA SER A 356 10.69 11.69 -49.88
C SER A 356 9.19 11.96 -49.88
N ILE A 357 8.75 12.70 -48.87
CA ILE A 357 7.36 13.13 -48.67
C ILE A 357 7.30 14.65 -48.72
N ASN A 358 6.49 15.20 -49.63
CA ASN A 358 6.27 16.65 -49.74
C ASN A 358 5.16 17.10 -48.75
N PRO A 359 5.16 18.38 -48.37
CA PRO A 359 4.11 18.93 -47.51
C PRO A 359 2.73 18.81 -48.17
N GLY A 360 1.76 18.19 -47.47
CA GLY A 360 0.40 17.98 -47.96
C GLY A 360 0.21 16.77 -48.88
N GLU A 361 1.29 16.05 -49.21
CA GLU A 361 1.23 14.83 -50.00
C GLU A 361 0.70 13.69 -49.13
N LYS A 362 -0.31 12.95 -49.71
CA LYS A 362 -0.84 11.70 -49.11
C LYS A 362 -0.26 10.54 -49.92
N ASN A 363 0.79 9.93 -49.42
CA ASN A 363 1.39 8.75 -50.01
C ASN A 363 0.73 7.50 -49.41
N PHE A 364 0.24 6.62 -50.27
CA PHE A 364 -0.20 5.26 -49.90
C PHE A 364 0.89 4.30 -50.38
N ASP A 365 1.67 3.78 -49.45
CA ASP A 365 2.65 2.76 -49.76
C ASP A 365 1.96 1.41 -49.89
N CYS A 366 1.73 0.99 -51.14
CA CYS A 366 1.22 -0.34 -51.49
C CYS A 366 2.36 -1.38 -51.50
N TRP A 367 2.95 -1.66 -50.35
CA TRP A 367 3.89 -2.75 -50.20
C TRP A 367 3.23 -3.89 -49.41
N GLY A 368 3.07 -5.04 -50.06
CA GLY A 368 2.58 -6.35 -49.60
C GLY A 368 1.73 -6.42 -48.33
N LYS A 369 0.46 -6.66 -48.51
CA LYS A 369 -0.56 -6.85 -47.46
C LYS A 369 -0.11 -7.77 -46.37
N ARG A 370 -0.09 -7.31 -45.14
CA ARG A 370 -0.43 -7.85 -43.83
C ARG A 370 0.55 -7.54 -42.67
N GLU A 371 1.83 -7.32 -42.89
CA GLU A 371 2.77 -7.03 -41.78
C GLU A 371 3.25 -5.58 -41.74
N TRP A 372 3.22 -4.86 -42.84
CA TRP A 372 3.86 -3.55 -43.01
C TRP A 372 3.04 -2.36 -42.52
N GLU A 373 1.72 -2.42 -42.57
CA GLU A 373 0.87 -1.30 -42.11
C GLU A 373 0.99 -0.99 -40.61
N LYS A 374 1.27 -2.03 -39.80
CA LYS A 374 1.51 -1.87 -38.37
C LYS A 374 2.86 -1.26 -38.02
N TYR A 375 3.85 -1.44 -38.86
CA TYR A 375 5.24 -1.06 -38.57
C TYR A 375 5.67 0.21 -39.31
N THR A 376 5.16 0.49 -40.48
CA THR A 376 5.44 1.74 -41.21
C THR A 376 4.88 2.96 -40.48
N PHE A 377 3.64 2.93 -40.03
CA PHE A 377 3.08 4.06 -39.25
C PHE A 377 3.78 4.24 -37.89
N LYS A 378 4.22 3.17 -37.26
CA LYS A 378 5.06 3.21 -36.04
C LYS A 378 6.47 3.68 -36.36
N SER A 379 7.07 3.33 -37.48
CA SER A 379 8.43 3.77 -37.84
C SER A 379 8.48 5.24 -38.25
N TYR A 380 7.43 5.82 -38.85
CA TYR A 380 7.36 7.26 -39.14
C TYR A 380 7.36 8.12 -37.86
N SER A 381 6.64 7.70 -36.83
CA SER A 381 6.69 8.39 -35.53
C SER A 381 8.04 8.25 -34.83
N TRP A 382 8.80 7.20 -35.12
CA TRP A 382 10.11 6.91 -34.62
C TRP A 382 11.23 7.72 -35.29
N LEU A 383 11.19 7.81 -36.60
CA LEU A 383 12.18 8.57 -37.38
C LEU A 383 12.11 10.09 -37.09
N ILE A 384 10.92 10.60 -36.80
CA ILE A 384 10.74 11.99 -36.34
C ILE A 384 11.38 12.19 -34.96
N ALA A 385 11.37 11.17 -34.10
CA ALA A 385 12.02 11.23 -32.79
C ALA A 385 13.55 10.97 -32.84
N ALA A 386 14.06 10.21 -33.79
CA ALA A 386 15.47 9.90 -33.95
C ALA A 386 16.30 11.06 -34.56
N HIS A 387 15.68 11.95 -35.33
CA HIS A 387 16.35 13.11 -35.96
C HIS A 387 16.37 14.36 -35.08
N SER A 388 15.96 14.24 -33.80
CA SER A 388 16.03 15.27 -32.77
C SER A 388 17.22 15.09 -31.81
N ARG A 389 18.16 14.20 -32.13
CA ARG A 389 19.45 14.08 -31.42
C ARG A 389 20.54 14.86 -32.10
#